data_609f1585cbba55c39f72797360357b31
#
_entry.id   609f1585cbba55c39f72797360357b31
#
_cell.length_a   1.000
_cell.length_b   1.000
_cell.length_c   1.000
_cell.angle_alpha   90.00
_cell.angle_beta   90.00
_cell.angle_gamma   90.00
#
_symmetry.space_group_name_H-M   'P 1'
#
loop_
_entity.id
_entity.type
_entity.pdbx_description
1 polymer ?
#
loop_
_entity_poly.entity_id
_entity_poly.type
_entity_poly.pdbx_seq_one_letter_code
_entity_poly.pdbx_strand_id
1 'polypeptide(L)'
;MGEKKHGLRRVAGYFVNHRLLNWMPDKPYLQIFYYAEFGKFIDFKNPKTFNEKLNWLKLYYRRPDLITLVDKYEVKKYIADKIGEQYVIPTLGVWDKFEDINFNELPNQFVLKCTHDSGGLVVCKDKSKLDLKKARKKIEKSLANNYYLWTREWPYKGVKPRIIAEKYMEDQETGELRDYKFFCFNGEPKLMFVATERGVKNTKFDFYDMQFNHMNIVQHYPNSVSAIKKPEHFEKMIELTKKLSEGFPHVRVDFYEANGQVYFLSLIHISEPTRPY
;
A
#
# COMPACT_ATOMS: atom_id res chain seq x y z
N MET A 1 -8.50 -19.45 10.84
CA MET A 1 -7.76 -19.75 12.12
C MET A 1 -6.31 -20.08 11.74
N GLY A 2 -5.36 -19.18 12.00
CA GLY A 2 -3.97 -19.38 11.57
C GLY A 2 -3.31 -20.53 12.35
N GLU A 3 -2.58 -21.37 11.64
CA GLU A 3 -1.78 -22.46 12.20
C GLU A 3 -0.83 -21.94 13.30
N LYS A 4 -0.88 -22.50 14.50
CA LYS A 4 0.03 -22.10 15.58
C LYS A 4 1.47 -22.42 15.18
N LYS A 5 2.29 -21.40 15.03
CA LYS A 5 3.72 -21.57 14.75
C LYS A 5 4.38 -22.27 15.93
N HIS A 6 5.02 -23.41 15.70
CA HIS A 6 5.71 -24.20 16.73
C HIS A 6 7.22 -24.19 16.53
N GLY A 7 7.96 -24.40 17.64
CA GLY A 7 9.42 -24.59 17.62
C GLY A 7 10.20 -23.44 16.95
N LEU A 8 11.10 -23.78 16.04
CA LEU A 8 11.99 -22.84 15.34
C LEU A 8 11.27 -21.74 14.55
N ARG A 9 10.09 -22.02 14.00
CA ARG A 9 9.27 -20.99 13.32
C ARG A 9 8.86 -19.86 14.26
N ARG A 10 8.51 -20.20 15.49
CA ARG A 10 8.14 -19.20 16.52
C ARG A 10 9.34 -18.34 16.91
N VAL A 11 10.51 -18.95 17.06
CA VAL A 11 11.77 -18.26 17.35
C VAL A 11 12.15 -17.33 16.22
N ALA A 12 12.15 -17.82 14.98
CA ALA A 12 12.41 -16.99 13.78
C ALA A 12 11.44 -15.80 13.71
N GLY A 13 10.14 -16.03 13.91
CA GLY A 13 9.12 -14.99 13.94
C GLY A 13 9.34 -13.95 15.05
N TYR A 14 9.81 -14.38 16.23
CA TYR A 14 10.16 -13.45 17.30
C TYR A 14 11.29 -12.51 16.88
N PHE A 15 12.39 -13.02 16.35
CA PHE A 15 13.52 -12.21 15.89
C PHE A 15 13.13 -11.22 14.80
N VAL A 16 12.32 -11.65 13.82
CA VAL A 16 11.81 -10.78 12.73
C VAL A 16 10.91 -9.68 13.29
N ASN A 17 9.90 -10.04 14.11
CA ASN A 17 8.91 -9.10 14.63
C ASN A 17 9.53 -8.05 15.58
N HIS A 18 10.59 -8.42 16.30
CA HIS A 18 11.32 -7.50 17.17
C HIS A 18 12.47 -6.79 16.47
N ARG A 19 12.59 -6.94 15.14
CA ARG A 19 13.59 -6.26 14.29
C ARG A 19 15.05 -6.56 14.67
N LEU A 20 15.30 -7.68 15.34
CA LEU A 20 16.64 -8.08 15.79
C LEU A 20 17.55 -8.50 14.64
N LEU A 21 16.98 -8.72 13.43
CA LEU A 21 17.70 -9.12 12.22
C LEU A 21 17.90 -7.97 11.22
N ASN A 22 17.65 -6.71 11.60
CA ASN A 22 17.74 -5.57 10.70
C ASN A 22 19.14 -5.35 10.11
N TRP A 23 20.18 -5.75 10.81
CA TRP A 23 21.57 -5.70 10.36
C TRP A 23 21.92 -6.74 9.29
N MET A 24 21.08 -7.75 9.11
CA MET A 24 21.33 -8.87 8.21
C MET A 24 21.17 -8.45 6.73
N PRO A 25 21.99 -8.98 5.81
CA PRO A 25 21.78 -8.81 4.36
C PRO A 25 20.41 -9.31 3.90
N ASP A 26 19.86 -8.74 2.80
CA ASP A 26 18.50 -8.99 2.33
C ASP A 26 18.19 -10.47 2.12
N LYS A 27 19.05 -11.21 1.44
CA LYS A 27 18.77 -12.60 1.08
C LYS A 27 18.61 -13.53 2.29
N PRO A 28 19.55 -13.60 3.26
CA PRO A 28 19.35 -14.41 4.45
C PRO A 28 18.19 -13.90 5.32
N TYR A 29 17.97 -12.58 5.42
CA TYR A 29 16.81 -12.03 6.11
C TYR A 29 15.49 -12.54 5.50
N LEU A 30 15.32 -12.46 4.17
CA LEU A 30 14.13 -12.92 3.47
C LEU A 30 13.92 -14.43 3.60
N GLN A 31 14.98 -15.22 3.67
CA GLN A 31 14.89 -16.66 3.96
C GLN A 31 14.30 -16.92 5.35
N ILE A 32 14.81 -16.24 6.38
CA ILE A 32 14.33 -16.39 7.76
C ILE A 32 12.89 -15.87 7.89
N PHE A 33 12.60 -14.71 7.29
CA PHE A 33 11.25 -14.15 7.25
C PHE A 33 10.25 -15.13 6.61
N TYR A 34 10.60 -15.66 5.45
CA TYR A 34 9.75 -16.60 4.72
C TYR A 34 9.56 -17.92 5.48
N TYR A 35 10.64 -18.43 6.10
CA TYR A 35 10.54 -19.60 6.95
C TYR A 35 9.63 -19.35 8.17
N ALA A 36 9.73 -18.20 8.81
CA ALA A 36 8.86 -17.84 9.92
C ALA A 36 7.37 -17.78 9.52
N GLU A 37 7.07 -17.36 8.28
CA GLU A 37 5.69 -17.27 7.79
C GLU A 37 5.17 -18.60 7.23
N PHE A 38 5.95 -19.30 6.41
CA PHE A 38 5.48 -20.44 5.62
C PHE A 38 6.08 -21.80 6.05
N GLY A 39 7.06 -21.84 6.97
CA GLY A 39 7.70 -23.07 7.44
C GLY A 39 8.66 -23.72 6.44
N LYS A 40 9.00 -23.03 5.34
CA LYS A 40 9.91 -23.49 4.30
C LYS A 40 10.81 -22.34 3.83
N PHE A 41 11.95 -22.66 3.21
CA PHE A 41 12.85 -21.70 2.61
C PHE A 41 12.50 -21.45 1.14
N ILE A 42 12.91 -20.29 0.61
CA ILE A 42 12.68 -19.92 -0.78
C ILE A 42 13.75 -20.54 -1.67
N ASP A 43 13.36 -21.17 -2.76
CA ASP A 43 14.28 -21.46 -3.86
C ASP A 43 14.37 -20.24 -4.79
N PHE A 44 15.35 -19.36 -4.53
CA PHE A 44 15.58 -18.18 -5.35
C PHE A 44 16.09 -18.48 -6.77
N LYS A 45 16.53 -19.70 -7.05
CA LYS A 45 16.92 -20.10 -8.42
C LYS A 45 15.71 -20.47 -9.27
N ASN A 46 14.64 -21.00 -8.63
CA ASN A 46 13.44 -21.43 -9.31
C ASN A 46 12.17 -21.10 -8.47
N PRO A 47 11.80 -19.80 -8.29
CA PRO A 47 10.67 -19.40 -7.51
C PRO A 47 9.36 -19.81 -8.20
N LYS A 48 8.55 -20.65 -7.55
CA LYS A 48 7.32 -21.21 -8.13
C LYS A 48 6.07 -20.47 -7.71
N THR A 49 5.94 -20.22 -6.41
CA THR A 49 4.74 -19.57 -5.86
C THR A 49 4.79 -18.05 -6.01
N PHE A 50 3.62 -17.41 -5.94
CA PHE A 50 3.52 -15.95 -5.97
C PHE A 50 4.40 -15.27 -4.91
N ASN A 51 4.35 -15.75 -3.66
CA ASN A 51 5.16 -15.21 -2.58
C ASN A 51 6.67 -15.41 -2.78
N GLU A 52 7.12 -16.51 -3.36
CA GLU A 52 8.52 -16.74 -3.73
C GLU A 52 8.96 -15.76 -4.82
N LYS A 53 8.12 -15.53 -5.85
CA LYS A 53 8.38 -14.56 -6.92
C LYS A 53 8.42 -13.13 -6.41
N LEU A 54 7.55 -12.73 -5.47
CA LEU A 54 7.61 -11.42 -4.81
C LEU A 54 8.94 -11.22 -4.07
N ASN A 55 9.38 -12.22 -3.30
CA ASN A 55 10.67 -12.14 -2.60
C ASN A 55 11.86 -12.16 -3.56
N TRP A 56 11.74 -12.83 -4.71
CA TRP A 56 12.73 -12.76 -5.79
C TRP A 56 12.84 -11.33 -6.36
N LEU A 57 11.69 -10.67 -6.61
CA LEU A 57 11.66 -9.28 -7.07
C LEU A 57 12.33 -8.33 -6.06
N LYS A 58 12.12 -8.54 -4.75
CA LYS A 58 12.79 -7.76 -3.69
C LYS A 58 14.31 -7.80 -3.79
N LEU A 59 14.89 -8.91 -4.26
CA LEU A 59 16.34 -9.09 -4.36
C LEU A 59 16.92 -8.64 -5.71
N TYR A 60 16.22 -8.94 -6.79
CA TYR A 60 16.84 -8.92 -8.14
C TYR A 60 16.23 -7.86 -9.06
N TYR A 61 15.01 -7.40 -8.82
CA TYR A 61 14.37 -6.38 -9.65
C TYR A 61 14.71 -4.97 -9.14
N ARG A 62 15.87 -4.43 -9.56
CA ARG A 62 16.49 -3.20 -9.03
C ARG A 62 16.43 -2.06 -10.06
N ARG A 63 15.24 -1.55 -10.38
CA ARG A 63 15.06 -0.41 -11.28
C ARG A 63 15.08 0.90 -10.46
N PRO A 64 15.97 1.87 -10.76
CA PRO A 64 16.09 3.12 -9.98
C PRO A 64 14.80 3.96 -9.93
N ASP A 65 13.99 3.95 -11.01
CA ASP A 65 12.72 4.66 -11.10
C ASP A 65 11.69 4.19 -10.06
N LEU A 66 11.82 2.95 -9.55
CA LEU A 66 10.94 2.45 -8.50
C LEU A 66 11.01 3.29 -7.21
N ILE A 67 12.12 3.98 -6.95
CA ILE A 67 12.25 4.88 -5.77
C ILE A 67 11.24 6.03 -5.88
N THR A 68 11.15 6.65 -7.06
CA THR A 68 10.15 7.70 -7.35
C THR A 68 8.72 7.15 -7.26
N LEU A 69 8.50 5.95 -7.79
CA LEU A 69 7.15 5.37 -7.89
C LEU A 69 6.57 4.91 -6.56
N VAL A 70 7.39 4.63 -5.55
CA VAL A 70 6.90 4.29 -4.19
C VAL A 70 6.80 5.51 -3.26
N ASP A 71 7.41 6.65 -3.60
CA ASP A 71 7.27 7.91 -2.88
C ASP A 71 5.91 8.54 -3.19
N LYS A 72 5.05 8.71 -2.17
CA LYS A 72 3.68 9.23 -2.34
C LYS A 72 3.61 10.67 -2.89
N TYR A 73 4.69 11.41 -2.82
CA TYR A 73 4.78 12.76 -3.39
C TYR A 73 5.35 12.74 -4.80
N GLU A 74 6.52 12.12 -4.98
CA GLU A 74 7.21 12.12 -6.28
C GLU A 74 6.41 11.36 -7.36
N VAL A 75 5.69 10.31 -7.00
CA VAL A 75 4.87 9.54 -7.94
C VAL A 75 3.78 10.38 -8.59
N LYS A 76 3.31 11.46 -7.94
CA LYS A 76 2.21 12.28 -8.46
C LYS A 76 2.52 12.91 -9.81
N LYS A 77 3.75 13.39 -10.00
CA LYS A 77 4.17 13.91 -11.31
C LYS A 77 4.14 12.81 -12.38
N TYR A 78 4.69 11.64 -12.08
CA TYR A 78 4.64 10.50 -13.01
C TYR A 78 3.20 10.14 -13.39
N ILE A 79 2.28 10.11 -12.42
CA ILE A 79 0.86 9.83 -12.66
C ILE A 79 0.22 10.91 -13.54
N ALA A 80 0.45 12.18 -13.22
CA ALA A 80 -0.07 13.29 -14.03
C ALA A 80 0.39 13.21 -15.50
N ASP A 81 1.69 12.93 -15.69
CA ASP A 81 2.30 12.81 -17.03
C ASP A 81 1.79 11.57 -17.79
N LYS A 82 1.56 10.44 -17.09
CA LYS A 82 1.21 9.14 -17.72
C LYS A 82 -0.28 8.98 -18.00
N ILE A 83 -1.15 9.45 -17.10
CA ILE A 83 -2.61 9.24 -17.21
C ILE A 83 -3.45 10.52 -17.08
N GLY A 84 -2.89 11.62 -16.60
CA GLY A 84 -3.54 12.92 -16.50
C GLY A 84 -3.64 13.43 -15.05
N GLU A 85 -3.55 14.76 -14.91
CA GLU A 85 -3.56 15.45 -13.61
C GLU A 85 -4.89 15.27 -12.85
N GLN A 86 -6.00 15.11 -13.57
CA GLN A 86 -7.34 14.90 -12.99
C GLN A 86 -7.45 13.64 -12.13
N TYR A 87 -6.52 12.67 -12.29
CA TYR A 87 -6.47 11.46 -11.48
C TYR A 87 -5.58 11.58 -10.24
N VAL A 88 -4.91 12.71 -10.06
CA VAL A 88 -4.01 12.95 -8.93
C VAL A 88 -4.77 13.60 -7.78
N ILE A 89 -4.67 13.03 -6.57
CA ILE A 89 -5.22 13.66 -5.36
C ILE A 89 -4.47 14.97 -5.11
N PRO A 90 -5.15 16.13 -4.98
CA PRO A 90 -4.49 17.41 -4.76
C PRO A 90 -3.61 17.42 -3.52
N THR A 91 -2.38 17.91 -3.69
CA THR A 91 -1.43 18.14 -2.60
C THR A 91 -1.63 19.54 -2.04
N LEU A 92 -1.77 19.65 -0.73
CA LEU A 92 -1.95 20.90 0.00
C LEU A 92 -0.62 21.46 0.56
N GLY A 93 0.38 20.61 0.71
CA GLY A 93 1.71 20.99 1.15
C GLY A 93 2.62 19.79 1.40
N VAL A 94 3.93 20.07 1.46
CA VAL A 94 4.99 19.07 1.70
C VAL A 94 6.04 19.66 2.64
N TRP A 95 6.46 18.89 3.66
CA TRP A 95 7.40 19.35 4.68
C TRP A 95 8.36 18.23 5.09
N ASP A 96 9.55 18.62 5.52
CA ASP A 96 10.54 17.70 6.08
C ASP A 96 10.25 17.40 7.58
N LYS A 97 9.67 18.36 8.31
CA LYS A 97 9.39 18.27 9.76
C LYS A 97 7.96 18.66 10.08
N PHE A 98 7.44 18.12 11.18
CA PHE A 98 6.08 18.41 11.63
C PHE A 98 5.89 19.88 12.07
N GLU A 99 6.90 20.48 12.68
CA GLU A 99 6.90 21.89 13.12
C GLU A 99 6.83 22.90 11.97
N ASP A 100 7.22 22.49 10.74
CA ASP A 100 7.18 23.37 9.57
C ASP A 100 5.75 23.50 9.00
N ILE A 101 4.79 22.71 9.49
CA ILE A 101 3.41 22.72 9.01
C ILE A 101 2.66 23.94 9.55
N ASN A 102 2.30 24.88 8.67
CA ASN A 102 1.37 25.96 9.02
C ASN A 102 -0.08 25.47 8.94
N PHE A 103 -0.61 24.98 10.05
CA PHE A 103 -2.00 24.48 10.12
C PHE A 103 -3.05 25.56 9.81
N ASN A 104 -2.74 26.85 9.92
CA ASN A 104 -3.68 27.92 9.58
C ASN A 104 -3.96 27.99 8.08
N GLU A 105 -2.98 27.64 7.25
CA GLU A 105 -3.11 27.62 5.79
C GLU A 105 -3.81 26.35 5.28
N LEU A 106 -3.90 25.29 6.07
CA LEU A 106 -4.61 24.07 5.70
C LEU A 106 -6.13 24.28 5.81
N PRO A 107 -6.93 23.68 4.91
CA PRO A 107 -8.39 23.71 4.99
C PRO A 107 -8.88 23.01 6.26
N ASN A 108 -10.19 23.08 6.53
CA ASN A 108 -10.78 22.41 7.70
C ASN A 108 -10.63 20.88 7.66
N GLN A 109 -10.60 20.32 6.46
CA GLN A 109 -10.48 18.88 6.22
C GLN A 109 -9.24 18.57 5.36
N PHE A 110 -8.37 17.68 5.85
CA PHE A 110 -7.17 17.25 5.14
C PHE A 110 -6.68 15.88 5.66
N VAL A 111 -5.72 15.31 4.95
CA VAL A 111 -5.03 14.07 5.36
C VAL A 111 -3.53 14.31 5.37
N LEU A 112 -2.86 14.08 6.52
CA LEU A 112 -1.39 14.03 6.57
C LEU A 112 -0.91 12.60 6.37
N LYS A 113 0.12 12.44 5.55
CA LYS A 113 0.78 11.14 5.29
C LYS A 113 2.29 11.30 5.31
N CYS A 114 3.02 10.24 5.72
CA CYS A 114 4.44 10.15 5.40
C CYS A 114 4.63 9.54 4.01
N THR A 115 5.59 10.07 3.23
CA THR A 115 5.76 9.70 1.81
C THR A 115 6.34 8.31 1.62
N HIS A 116 7.10 7.80 2.59
CA HIS A 116 7.97 6.62 2.51
C HIS A 116 7.44 5.36 3.22
N ASP A 117 6.25 5.40 3.84
CA ASP A 117 5.71 4.26 4.58
C ASP A 117 4.18 4.11 4.44
N SER A 118 3.61 3.11 5.11
CA SER A 118 2.15 2.90 5.15
C SER A 118 1.51 3.29 6.49
N GLY A 119 2.29 3.70 7.50
CA GLY A 119 1.82 3.91 8.88
C GLY A 119 1.53 5.33 9.28
N GLY A 120 2.19 6.31 8.66
CA GLY A 120 2.10 7.73 8.98
C GLY A 120 0.88 8.41 8.37
N LEU A 121 -0.33 8.06 8.82
CA LEU A 121 -1.60 8.61 8.33
C LEU A 121 -2.37 9.29 9.45
N VAL A 122 -2.72 10.58 9.29
CA VAL A 122 -3.63 11.33 10.15
C VAL A 122 -4.76 11.91 9.31
N VAL A 123 -5.99 11.48 9.56
CA VAL A 123 -7.18 12.00 8.88
C VAL A 123 -7.78 13.11 9.77
N CYS A 124 -7.85 14.32 9.23
CA CYS A 124 -8.49 15.47 9.86
C CYS A 124 -9.82 15.75 9.15
N LYS A 125 -10.93 15.43 9.81
CA LYS A 125 -12.30 15.77 9.34
C LYS A 125 -12.79 17.11 9.87
N ASP A 126 -12.16 17.63 10.94
CA ASP A 126 -12.47 18.90 11.56
C ASP A 126 -11.23 19.42 12.28
N LYS A 127 -10.65 20.48 11.75
CA LYS A 127 -9.40 21.06 12.25
C LYS A 127 -9.54 21.55 13.71
N SER A 128 -10.70 22.00 14.11
CA SER A 128 -10.96 22.46 15.50
C SER A 128 -10.88 21.34 16.53
N LYS A 129 -11.05 20.10 16.09
CA LYS A 129 -11.00 18.88 16.94
C LYS A 129 -9.69 18.09 16.76
N LEU A 130 -8.75 18.59 15.96
CA LEU A 130 -7.49 17.90 15.72
C LEU A 130 -6.59 17.94 16.97
N ASP A 131 -6.29 16.76 17.50
CA ASP A 131 -5.27 16.61 18.55
C ASP A 131 -3.87 16.68 17.91
N LEU A 132 -3.29 17.88 17.89
CA LEU A 132 -1.98 18.15 17.31
C LEU A 132 -0.87 17.33 17.99
N LYS A 133 -0.97 17.07 19.31
CA LYS A 133 0.05 16.28 20.03
C LYS A 133 0.03 14.82 19.57
N LYS A 134 -1.15 14.25 19.43
CA LYS A 134 -1.33 12.89 18.89
C LYS A 134 -0.90 12.79 17.43
N ALA A 135 -1.31 13.77 16.60
CA ALA A 135 -0.93 13.86 15.19
C ALA A 135 0.59 13.91 15.05
N ARG A 136 1.26 14.82 15.78
CA ARG A 136 2.71 14.96 15.82
C ARG A 136 3.40 13.65 16.19
N LYS A 137 3.03 13.04 17.33
CA LYS A 137 3.63 11.78 17.79
C LYS A 137 3.52 10.68 16.73
N LYS A 138 2.38 10.59 16.03
CA LYS A 138 2.14 9.58 14.99
C LYS A 138 3.01 9.82 13.77
N ILE A 139 3.07 11.04 13.27
CA ILE A 139 3.86 11.43 12.09
C ILE A 139 5.35 11.32 12.38
N GLU A 140 5.86 11.86 13.49
CA GLU A 140 7.29 11.76 13.85
C GLU A 140 7.74 10.31 14.04
N LYS A 141 6.92 9.47 14.67
CA LYS A 141 7.19 8.03 14.77
C LYS A 141 7.31 7.38 13.39
N SER A 142 6.50 7.80 12.44
CA SER A 142 6.52 7.30 11.08
C SER A 142 7.74 7.82 10.32
N LEU A 143 8.06 9.12 10.41
CA LEU A 143 9.26 9.69 9.80
C LEU A 143 10.55 9.00 10.24
N ALA A 144 10.64 8.63 11.53
CA ALA A 144 11.78 7.90 12.08
C ALA A 144 11.83 6.41 11.68
N ASN A 145 10.76 5.89 11.07
CA ASN A 145 10.68 4.47 10.71
C ASN A 145 11.37 4.21 9.37
N ASN A 146 12.28 3.25 9.34
CA ASN A 146 12.86 2.77 8.09
C ASN A 146 12.05 1.54 7.61
N TYR A 147 11.13 1.79 6.68
CA TYR A 147 10.23 0.76 6.13
C TYR A 147 10.99 -0.37 5.44
N TYR A 148 12.06 -0.05 4.71
CA TYR A 148 12.92 -1.05 4.05
C TYR A 148 13.48 -2.09 5.02
N LEU A 149 13.90 -1.70 6.22
CA LEU A 149 14.54 -2.63 7.16
C LEU A 149 13.61 -3.77 7.59
N TRP A 150 12.31 -3.56 7.51
CA TRP A 150 11.32 -4.58 7.86
C TRP A 150 10.84 -5.38 6.65
N THR A 151 10.51 -4.70 5.54
CA THR A 151 9.89 -5.33 4.37
C THR A 151 10.90 -5.87 3.38
N ARG A 152 12.14 -5.32 3.39
CA ARG A 152 13.17 -5.53 2.38
C ARG A 152 12.71 -5.15 0.96
N GLU A 153 11.73 -4.26 0.89
CA GLU A 153 11.33 -3.61 -0.36
C GLU A 153 12.35 -2.51 -0.66
N TRP A 154 13.37 -2.82 -1.45
CA TRP A 154 14.54 -1.98 -1.63
C TRP A 154 14.25 -0.54 -2.11
N PRO A 155 13.18 -0.24 -2.89
CA PRO A 155 12.91 1.13 -3.34
C PRO A 155 12.75 2.09 -2.18
N TYR A 156 12.14 1.66 -1.06
CA TYR A 156 11.95 2.48 0.13
C TYR A 156 13.26 2.89 0.81
N LYS A 157 14.39 2.21 0.50
CA LYS A 157 15.71 2.60 1.01
C LYS A 157 16.18 3.96 0.48
N GLY A 158 15.74 4.31 -0.73
CA GLY A 158 16.11 5.56 -1.40
C GLY A 158 15.11 6.70 -1.24
N VAL A 159 13.94 6.46 -0.64
CA VAL A 159 12.91 7.50 -0.46
C VAL A 159 13.30 8.44 0.67
N LYS A 160 13.33 9.74 0.39
CA LYS A 160 13.49 10.78 1.43
C LYS A 160 12.20 10.84 2.26
N PRO A 161 12.25 10.60 3.58
CA PRO A 161 11.07 10.77 4.43
C PRO A 161 10.59 12.22 4.43
N ARG A 162 9.32 12.44 4.08
CA ARG A 162 8.65 13.75 4.11
C ARG A 162 7.21 13.59 4.60
N ILE A 163 6.60 14.68 5.00
CA ILE A 163 5.18 14.79 5.31
C ILE A 163 4.50 15.42 4.10
N ILE A 164 3.39 14.85 3.67
CA ILE A 164 2.52 15.42 2.65
C ILE A 164 1.13 15.63 3.24
N ALA A 165 0.53 16.80 2.98
CA ALA A 165 -0.88 17.03 3.21
C ALA A 165 -1.64 16.89 1.89
N GLU A 166 -2.71 16.12 1.90
CA GLU A 166 -3.60 15.92 0.76
C GLU A 166 -5.02 16.35 1.08
N LYS A 167 -5.77 16.72 0.04
CA LYS A 167 -7.21 16.99 0.14
C LYS A 167 -7.91 15.78 0.77
N TYR A 168 -8.72 16.04 1.81
CA TYR A 168 -9.62 15.03 2.35
C TYR A 168 -10.68 14.67 1.30
N MET A 169 -10.94 13.39 1.16
CA MET A 169 -11.91 12.85 0.23
C MET A 169 -12.84 11.89 0.93
N GLU A 170 -14.11 11.94 0.57
CA GLU A 170 -15.18 11.05 1.02
C GLU A 170 -16.18 10.93 -0.13
N ASP A 171 -16.64 9.73 -0.40
CA ASP A 171 -17.72 9.53 -1.36
C ASP A 171 -19.05 9.81 -0.67
N GLN A 172 -19.87 10.70 -1.23
CA GLN A 172 -21.12 11.17 -0.61
C GLN A 172 -22.24 10.13 -0.66
N GLU A 173 -22.22 9.24 -1.68
CA GLU A 173 -23.24 8.19 -1.83
C GLU A 173 -23.04 7.07 -0.79
N THR A 174 -21.79 6.65 -0.61
CA THR A 174 -21.48 5.51 0.27
C THR A 174 -21.07 5.92 1.68
N GLY A 175 -20.69 7.19 1.89
CA GLY A 175 -20.15 7.69 3.16
C GLY A 175 -18.77 7.13 3.50
N GLU A 176 -18.14 6.40 2.59
CA GLU A 176 -16.80 5.84 2.75
C GLU A 176 -15.95 6.06 1.51
N LEU A 177 -14.64 5.90 1.64
CA LEU A 177 -13.71 5.93 0.52
C LEU A 177 -13.20 4.50 0.28
N ARG A 178 -13.75 3.82 -0.74
CA ARG A 178 -13.39 2.45 -1.10
C ARG A 178 -12.08 2.40 -1.86
N ASP A 179 -11.20 1.47 -1.48
CA ASP A 179 -9.98 1.21 -2.21
C ASP A 179 -10.22 0.12 -3.26
N TYR A 180 -9.91 0.41 -4.51
CA TYR A 180 -9.91 -0.54 -5.63
C TYR A 180 -8.46 -0.89 -5.98
N LYS A 181 -8.04 -2.13 -5.76
CA LYS A 181 -6.63 -2.56 -5.81
C LYS A 181 -6.44 -3.64 -6.86
N PHE A 182 -5.86 -3.26 -8.00
CA PHE A 182 -5.68 -4.12 -9.17
C PHE A 182 -4.30 -4.80 -9.14
N PHE A 183 -4.27 -6.12 -9.20
CA PHE A 183 -3.04 -6.89 -9.38
C PHE A 183 -2.76 -7.08 -10.87
N CYS A 184 -1.62 -6.56 -11.29
CA CYS A 184 -1.18 -6.61 -12.67
C CYS A 184 0.03 -7.54 -12.81
N PHE A 185 0.05 -8.28 -13.89
CA PHE A 185 1.14 -9.18 -14.27
C PHE A 185 1.48 -8.94 -15.73
N ASN A 186 2.76 -8.62 -16.02
CA ASN A 186 3.25 -8.29 -17.35
C ASN A 186 2.39 -7.22 -18.07
N GLY A 187 2.04 -6.15 -17.35
CA GLY A 187 1.25 -5.03 -17.89
C GLY A 187 -0.26 -5.26 -17.94
N GLU A 188 -0.77 -6.45 -17.54
CA GLU A 188 -2.18 -6.79 -17.62
C GLU A 188 -2.81 -6.97 -16.24
N PRO A 189 -3.91 -6.28 -15.90
CA PRO A 189 -4.69 -6.55 -14.70
C PRO A 189 -5.36 -7.92 -14.83
N LYS A 190 -5.25 -8.75 -13.79
CA LYS A 190 -5.80 -10.12 -13.78
C LYS A 190 -6.85 -10.35 -12.71
N LEU A 191 -6.71 -9.68 -11.58
CA LEU A 191 -7.68 -9.67 -10.50
C LEU A 191 -7.55 -8.38 -9.70
N MET A 192 -8.58 -8.08 -8.93
CA MET A 192 -8.57 -6.95 -8.01
C MET A 192 -9.25 -7.30 -6.70
N PHE A 193 -9.06 -6.48 -5.68
CA PHE A 193 -9.97 -6.51 -4.54
C PHE A 193 -10.44 -5.10 -4.18
N VAL A 194 -11.65 -5.06 -3.61
CA VAL A 194 -12.23 -3.86 -3.01
C VAL A 194 -12.05 -3.96 -1.51
N ALA A 195 -11.44 -2.92 -0.90
CA ALA A 195 -11.36 -2.80 0.54
C ALA A 195 -12.44 -1.84 1.05
N THR A 196 -13.35 -2.34 1.87
CA THR A 196 -14.45 -1.60 2.47
C THR A 196 -14.38 -1.57 3.99
N GLU A 197 -15.19 -0.73 4.64
CA GLU A 197 -15.27 -0.56 6.10
C GLU A 197 -13.90 -0.26 6.75
N ARG A 198 -13.03 0.48 6.05
CA ARG A 198 -11.70 0.82 6.55
C ARG A 198 -11.79 1.82 7.70
N GLY A 199 -10.99 1.60 8.76
CA GLY A 199 -10.97 2.47 9.95
C GLY A 199 -12.00 2.09 11.01
N VAL A 200 -12.88 1.14 10.76
CA VAL A 200 -13.71 0.43 11.73
C VAL A 200 -13.19 -1.00 11.92
N LYS A 201 -13.60 -1.67 13.00
CA LYS A 201 -13.08 -3.01 13.35
C LYS A 201 -13.40 -4.13 12.35
N ASN A 202 -14.11 -3.84 11.28
CA ASN A 202 -14.72 -4.82 10.38
C ASN A 202 -14.22 -4.75 8.92
N THR A 203 -13.03 -4.24 8.65
CA THR A 203 -12.48 -4.18 7.28
C THR A 203 -12.74 -5.47 6.52
N LYS A 204 -13.20 -5.33 5.26
CA LYS A 204 -13.52 -6.43 4.34
C LYS A 204 -12.66 -6.33 3.09
N PHE A 205 -12.29 -7.49 2.54
CA PHE A 205 -11.62 -7.59 1.24
C PHE A 205 -12.40 -8.53 0.36
N ASP A 206 -12.95 -8.02 -0.74
CA ASP A 206 -13.71 -8.78 -1.70
C ASP A 206 -12.98 -8.81 -3.04
N PHE A 207 -12.63 -10.00 -3.50
CA PHE A 207 -11.85 -10.20 -4.72
C PHE A 207 -12.77 -10.37 -5.93
N TYR A 208 -12.35 -9.79 -7.06
CA TYR A 208 -13.07 -9.81 -8.33
C TYR A 208 -12.13 -10.10 -9.50
N ASP A 209 -12.67 -10.76 -10.53
CA ASP A 209 -11.99 -10.82 -11.83
C ASP A 209 -12.19 -9.52 -12.64
N MET A 210 -11.68 -9.47 -13.86
CA MET A 210 -11.79 -8.28 -14.72
C MET A 210 -13.16 -8.14 -15.42
N GLN A 211 -14.11 -9.02 -15.15
CA GLN A 211 -15.53 -8.91 -15.49
C GLN A 211 -16.39 -8.50 -14.28
N PHE A 212 -15.75 -8.25 -13.15
CA PHE A 212 -16.36 -7.97 -11.86
C PHE A 212 -17.17 -9.15 -11.29
N ASN A 213 -16.81 -10.39 -11.62
CA ASN A 213 -17.34 -11.56 -10.95
C ASN A 213 -16.60 -11.76 -9.62
N HIS A 214 -17.37 -11.97 -8.54
CA HIS A 214 -16.80 -12.20 -7.22
C HIS A 214 -16.02 -13.53 -7.18
N MET A 215 -14.82 -13.50 -6.63
CA MET A 215 -13.94 -14.65 -6.49
C MET A 215 -13.95 -15.11 -5.03
N ASN A 216 -14.09 -16.41 -4.80
CA ASN A 216 -14.02 -16.97 -3.44
C ASN A 216 -12.58 -17.03 -2.93
N ILE A 217 -11.99 -15.83 -2.70
CA ILE A 217 -10.64 -15.64 -2.18
C ILE A 217 -10.76 -14.88 -0.85
N VAL A 218 -10.14 -15.41 0.19
CA VAL A 218 -10.01 -14.76 1.50
C VAL A 218 -8.56 -14.45 1.75
N GLN A 219 -8.24 -13.17 1.98
CA GLN A 219 -6.88 -12.71 2.26
C GLN A 219 -6.92 -11.66 3.37
N HIS A 220 -6.29 -11.92 4.49
CA HIS A 220 -6.10 -11.01 5.62
C HIS A 220 -7.39 -10.61 6.35
N TYR A 221 -8.43 -10.23 5.60
CA TYR A 221 -9.77 -9.87 6.12
C TYR A 221 -10.83 -10.75 5.45
N PRO A 222 -11.97 -11.00 6.13
CA PRO A 222 -13.06 -11.76 5.55
C PRO A 222 -13.73 -10.98 4.41
N ASN A 223 -14.46 -11.69 3.56
CA ASN A 223 -15.31 -11.07 2.56
C ASN A 223 -16.53 -10.38 3.21
N SER A 224 -17.14 -9.47 2.49
CA SER A 224 -18.42 -8.83 2.85
C SER A 224 -19.56 -9.84 2.87
N VAL A 225 -20.56 -9.60 3.70
CA VAL A 225 -21.79 -10.40 3.70
C VAL A 225 -22.67 -10.06 2.48
N SER A 226 -22.67 -8.78 2.09
CA SER A 226 -23.45 -8.27 0.96
C SER A 226 -22.55 -8.08 -0.26
N ALA A 227 -23.09 -8.33 -1.45
CA ALA A 227 -22.40 -8.07 -2.71
C ALA A 227 -22.05 -6.57 -2.84
N ILE A 228 -20.83 -6.28 -3.26
CA ILE A 228 -20.40 -4.90 -3.55
C ILE A 228 -20.88 -4.55 -4.95
N LYS A 229 -21.52 -3.37 -5.08
CA LYS A 229 -21.91 -2.83 -6.39
C LYS A 229 -20.66 -2.54 -7.23
N LYS A 230 -20.68 -2.92 -8.50
CA LYS A 230 -19.64 -2.59 -9.45
C LYS A 230 -19.48 -1.07 -9.51
N PRO A 231 -18.24 -0.52 -9.37
CA PRO A 231 -18.02 0.91 -9.48
C PRO A 231 -18.37 1.43 -10.89
N GLU A 232 -18.84 2.64 -10.96
CA GLU A 232 -19.27 3.25 -12.24
C GLU A 232 -18.12 3.33 -13.24
N HIS A 233 -16.93 3.68 -12.74
CA HIS A 233 -15.74 3.85 -13.59
C HIS A 233 -14.81 2.62 -13.60
N PHE A 234 -15.36 1.40 -13.41
CA PHE A 234 -14.56 0.18 -13.39
C PHE A 234 -13.74 -0.02 -14.67
N GLU A 235 -14.36 0.14 -15.84
CA GLU A 235 -13.67 -0.01 -17.13
C GLU A 235 -12.58 1.05 -17.31
N LYS A 236 -12.84 2.27 -16.81
CA LYS A 236 -11.84 3.33 -16.80
C LYS A 236 -10.67 3.01 -15.90
N MET A 237 -10.91 2.46 -14.72
CA MET A 237 -9.84 1.98 -13.84
C MET A 237 -9.00 0.89 -14.49
N ILE A 238 -9.62 -0.05 -15.23
CA ILE A 238 -8.89 -1.07 -16.01
C ILE A 238 -7.99 -0.44 -17.07
N GLU A 239 -8.52 0.53 -17.84
CA GLU A 239 -7.73 1.27 -18.87
C GLU A 239 -6.51 1.95 -18.24
N LEU A 240 -6.74 2.71 -17.16
CA LEU A 240 -5.67 3.41 -16.45
C LEU A 240 -4.65 2.45 -15.83
N THR A 241 -5.14 1.33 -15.29
CA THR A 241 -4.29 0.27 -14.73
C THR A 241 -3.35 -0.31 -15.78
N LYS A 242 -3.81 -0.58 -17.00
CA LYS A 242 -2.96 -1.08 -18.09
C LYS A 242 -1.85 -0.10 -18.43
N LYS A 243 -2.18 1.20 -18.55
CA LYS A 243 -1.18 2.25 -18.81
C LYS A 243 -0.12 2.33 -17.70
N LEU A 244 -0.54 2.22 -16.43
CA LEU A 244 0.36 2.33 -15.28
C LEU A 244 1.18 1.06 -15.03
N SER A 245 0.69 -0.10 -15.45
CA SER A 245 1.37 -1.38 -15.26
C SER A 245 2.30 -1.79 -16.39
N GLU A 246 2.32 -1.02 -17.48
CA GLU A 246 3.15 -1.27 -18.64
C GLU A 246 4.65 -1.39 -18.28
N GLY A 247 5.31 -2.46 -18.73
CA GLY A 247 6.74 -2.71 -18.49
C GLY A 247 7.08 -3.24 -17.10
N PHE A 248 6.08 -3.56 -16.26
CA PHE A 248 6.28 -4.19 -14.94
C PHE A 248 5.93 -5.68 -14.99
N PRO A 249 6.81 -6.57 -14.49
CA PRO A 249 6.48 -7.99 -14.35
C PRO A 249 5.36 -8.21 -13.34
N HIS A 250 5.30 -7.38 -12.30
CA HIS A 250 4.21 -7.30 -11.34
C HIS A 250 4.14 -5.90 -10.73
N VAL A 251 2.91 -5.40 -10.62
CA VAL A 251 2.59 -4.17 -9.87
C VAL A 251 1.13 -4.23 -9.41
N ARG A 252 0.85 -3.70 -8.24
CA ARG A 252 -0.51 -3.42 -7.80
C ARG A 252 -0.79 -1.94 -7.98
N VAL A 253 -1.85 -1.63 -8.71
CA VAL A 253 -2.33 -0.25 -8.93
C VAL A 253 -3.56 -0.04 -8.07
N ASP A 254 -3.51 0.96 -7.20
CA ASP A 254 -4.59 1.25 -6.27
C ASP A 254 -5.27 2.56 -6.64
N PHE A 255 -6.62 2.56 -6.66
CA PHE A 255 -7.45 3.73 -6.92
C PHE A 255 -8.49 3.94 -5.83
N TYR A 256 -9.01 5.18 -5.76
CA TYR A 256 -10.30 5.53 -5.18
C TYR A 256 -11.28 5.88 -6.28
N GLU A 257 -12.58 5.66 -6.03
CA GLU A 257 -13.65 6.33 -6.74
C GLU A 257 -14.46 7.11 -5.71
N ALA A 258 -14.66 8.40 -5.96
CA ALA A 258 -15.43 9.27 -5.08
C ALA A 258 -16.15 10.33 -5.90
N ASN A 259 -17.46 10.48 -5.68
CA ASN A 259 -18.30 11.49 -6.32
C ASN A 259 -18.18 11.48 -7.85
N GLY A 260 -18.20 10.31 -8.47
CA GLY A 260 -18.11 10.13 -9.92
C GLY A 260 -16.72 10.40 -10.53
N GLN A 261 -15.67 10.40 -9.74
CA GLN A 261 -14.30 10.62 -10.19
C GLN A 261 -13.34 9.56 -9.67
N VAL A 262 -12.47 9.05 -10.53
CA VAL A 262 -11.37 8.13 -10.17
C VAL A 262 -10.16 8.92 -9.71
N TYR A 263 -9.52 8.48 -8.64
CA TYR A 263 -8.26 9.04 -8.14
C TYR A 263 -7.23 7.95 -7.91
N PHE A 264 -6.02 8.21 -8.37
CA PHE A 264 -4.87 7.35 -8.10
C PHE A 264 -4.49 7.41 -6.62
N LEU A 265 -4.24 6.25 -6.02
CA LEU A 265 -3.81 6.12 -4.62
C LEU A 265 -2.35 5.69 -4.49
N SER A 266 -1.96 4.59 -5.12
CA SER A 266 -0.59 4.07 -5.00
C SER A 266 -0.21 3.07 -6.10
N LEU A 267 1.12 2.99 -6.36
CA LEU A 267 1.76 1.90 -7.10
C LEU A 267 2.59 1.06 -6.13
N ILE A 268 2.30 -0.22 -6.05
CA ILE A 268 3.02 -1.15 -5.19
C ILE A 268 3.62 -2.26 -6.04
N HIS A 269 4.91 -2.13 -6.34
CA HIS A 269 5.64 -3.06 -7.21
C HIS A 269 5.98 -4.38 -6.53
N ILE A 270 6.12 -4.36 -5.21
CA ILE A 270 6.50 -5.50 -4.40
C ILE A 270 5.63 -5.46 -3.16
N SER A 271 4.53 -6.20 -3.17
CA SER A 271 3.62 -6.27 -2.03
C SER A 271 4.16 -7.19 -0.92
N GLU A 272 3.64 -7.03 0.29
CA GLU A 272 3.92 -7.97 1.37
C GLU A 272 3.45 -9.39 0.97
N PRO A 273 4.20 -10.44 1.40
CA PRO A 273 3.78 -11.81 1.17
C PRO A 273 2.40 -12.04 1.77
N THR A 274 1.50 -12.56 0.97
CA THR A 274 0.17 -12.95 1.44
C THR A 274 0.28 -14.21 2.28
N ARG A 275 -0.27 -14.20 3.48
CA ARG A 275 -0.35 -15.42 4.30
C ARG A 275 -1.44 -16.31 3.73
N PRO A 276 -1.18 -17.60 3.47
CA PRO A 276 -2.27 -18.54 3.24
C PRO A 276 -3.10 -18.68 4.53
N TYR A 277 -4.40 -18.73 4.38
CA TYR A 277 -5.33 -19.09 5.45
C TYR A 277 -5.57 -20.57 5.46
#